data_26ebddbb5374d5dce255614ea6e2d967
#
_entry.id   26ebddbb5374d5dce255614ea6e2d967
#
_cell.length_a   1.000
_cell.length_b   1.000
_cell.length_c   1.000
_cell.angle_alpha   90.00
_cell.angle_beta   90.00
_cell.angle_gamma   90.00
#
_symmetry.space_group_name_H-M   'P 1'
#
loop_
_entity.id
_entity.type
_entity.pdbx_description
1 polymer ?
#
loop_
_entity_poly.entity_id
_entity_poly.type
_entity_poly.pdbx_seq_one_letter_code
_entity_poly.pdbx_strand_id
1 'polypeptide(L)'
;MDNVYACLTTLPERTKALEQTVNSLLPQVDKVFIFLHGYNPTDLPAFLEDNPKIELAYDIEWEDKGDIDKFHFVKEKKLDGYILICDDDLIYPPNYTDVMTKAVDECEGKTLITAHGSIMFPLPIASYYTDRYVFPCLGEVKELTKVHIGGTGAMAYHSTLGFDLDFKDKLINMADIHVGIWAGEKEIPIMVVPHKVGWIKHSEYVEQKDTISGKTFHNTYEQVSAINSRPDLFHSKFQSKKTRPKVTIVVINSRLKSEPGYVKECYDSLRRQTYKNIQIVVLENMDRLMTIGRCFNDGVRRAKGKYILFVGDDDFISDDYISILVNAIETTQVTKVVGISSYLTMFHQNKKTKENIQEPRELIPTGMWSKRYLKKNPFKEYLTRYVDSELMKSAREKGDVLLVTRHNYGYFYRSHPGQVSGYKTLGGAHATLNDPKEQINKRIEETAKC
;
A
#
# COMPACT_ATOMS: atom_id res chain seq x y z
N MET A 1 -22.30 -15.75 -29.39
CA MET A 1 -21.62 -14.93 -28.39
C MET A 1 -22.13 -15.39 -27.05
N ASP A 2 -21.28 -15.54 -26.09
CA ASP A 2 -21.71 -15.93 -24.76
C ASP A 2 -22.43 -14.76 -24.09
N ASN A 3 -23.39 -15.08 -23.23
CA ASN A 3 -24.17 -14.06 -22.52
C ASN A 3 -23.25 -13.29 -21.55
N VAL A 4 -23.60 -12.04 -21.29
CA VAL A 4 -22.90 -11.17 -20.34
C VAL A 4 -23.86 -10.74 -19.23
N TYR A 5 -23.48 -11.01 -18.00
CA TYR A 5 -24.27 -10.77 -16.81
C TYR A 5 -23.57 -9.79 -15.88
N ALA A 6 -24.28 -8.79 -15.37
CA ALA A 6 -23.80 -7.94 -14.29
C ALA A 6 -24.53 -8.30 -12.99
N CYS A 7 -23.78 -8.46 -11.91
CA CYS A 7 -24.29 -8.80 -10.59
C CYS A 7 -23.85 -7.75 -9.58
N LEU A 8 -24.78 -7.21 -8.80
CA LEU A 8 -24.53 -6.19 -7.79
C LEU A 8 -25.48 -6.30 -6.61
N THR A 9 -25.17 -5.62 -5.53
CA THR A 9 -26.00 -5.47 -4.33
C THR A 9 -26.13 -4.01 -3.96
N THR A 10 -27.22 -3.61 -3.28
CA THR A 10 -27.48 -2.21 -2.94
C THR A 10 -28.36 -2.06 -1.72
N LEU A 11 -28.43 -0.83 -1.20
CA LEU A 11 -29.22 -0.38 -0.07
C LEU A 11 -30.16 0.77 -0.50
N PRO A 12 -31.31 1.00 0.19
CA PRO A 12 -32.28 2.03 -0.20
C PRO A 12 -31.70 3.44 -0.27
N GLU A 13 -30.77 3.80 0.62
CA GLU A 13 -30.11 5.11 0.62
C GLU A 13 -29.22 5.35 -0.60
N ARG A 14 -28.90 4.30 -1.36
CA ARG A 14 -28.08 4.36 -2.58
C ARG A 14 -28.86 4.34 -3.88
N THR A 15 -30.20 4.37 -3.82
CA THR A 15 -31.08 4.25 -4.99
C THR A 15 -30.69 5.16 -6.16
N LYS A 16 -30.30 6.42 -5.91
CA LYS A 16 -29.89 7.34 -6.98
C LYS A 16 -28.54 6.96 -7.62
N ALA A 17 -27.63 6.46 -6.84
CA ALA A 17 -26.34 5.97 -7.34
C ALA A 17 -26.57 4.70 -8.15
N LEU A 18 -27.38 3.77 -7.61
CA LEU A 18 -27.80 2.56 -8.31
C LEU A 18 -28.39 2.84 -9.68
N GLU A 19 -29.29 3.84 -9.80
CA GLU A 19 -29.89 4.23 -11.07
C GLU A 19 -28.83 4.63 -12.10
N GLN A 20 -27.83 5.42 -11.70
CA GLN A 20 -26.71 5.77 -12.59
C GLN A 20 -25.90 4.53 -12.99
N THR A 21 -25.59 3.66 -12.04
CA THR A 21 -24.87 2.41 -12.28
C THR A 21 -25.61 1.51 -13.26
N VAL A 22 -26.89 1.21 -12.98
CA VAL A 22 -27.73 0.35 -13.82
C VAL A 22 -27.86 0.91 -15.23
N ASN A 23 -28.13 2.20 -15.39
CA ASN A 23 -28.20 2.87 -16.68
C ASN A 23 -26.90 2.79 -17.49
N SER A 24 -25.74 2.72 -16.81
CA SER A 24 -24.44 2.55 -17.45
C SER A 24 -24.17 1.11 -17.91
N LEU A 25 -24.75 0.12 -17.24
CA LEU A 25 -24.55 -1.31 -17.52
C LEU A 25 -25.57 -1.86 -18.54
N LEU A 26 -26.84 -1.48 -18.45
CA LEU A 26 -27.93 -2.03 -19.30
C LEU A 26 -27.66 -2.06 -20.79
N PRO A 27 -27.01 -1.04 -21.41
CA PRO A 27 -26.71 -1.05 -22.85
C PRO A 27 -25.70 -2.11 -23.27
N GLN A 28 -24.88 -2.62 -22.36
CA GLN A 28 -23.72 -3.43 -22.66
C GLN A 28 -23.74 -4.84 -22.05
N VAL A 29 -24.84 -5.23 -21.41
CA VAL A 29 -25.03 -6.57 -20.84
C VAL A 29 -26.37 -7.18 -21.28
N ASP A 30 -26.48 -8.51 -21.25
CA ASP A 30 -27.71 -9.22 -21.52
C ASP A 30 -28.68 -9.15 -20.33
N LYS A 31 -28.15 -9.19 -19.10
CA LYS A 31 -28.95 -9.11 -17.88
C LYS A 31 -28.18 -8.48 -16.72
N VAL A 32 -28.91 -7.75 -15.88
CA VAL A 32 -28.45 -7.19 -14.61
C VAL A 32 -29.19 -7.89 -13.47
N PHE A 33 -28.43 -8.49 -12.57
CA PHE A 33 -28.91 -9.12 -11.36
C PHE A 33 -28.62 -8.22 -10.16
N ILE A 34 -29.67 -7.87 -9.40
CA ILE A 34 -29.54 -6.93 -8.28
C ILE A 34 -30.10 -7.57 -7.02
N PHE A 35 -29.26 -7.68 -5.99
CA PHE A 35 -29.68 -8.06 -4.66
C PHE A 35 -30.01 -6.80 -3.84
N LEU A 36 -31.25 -6.73 -3.37
CA LEU A 36 -31.81 -5.56 -2.69
C LEU A 36 -31.87 -5.81 -1.18
N HIS A 37 -31.03 -5.12 -0.41
CA HIS A 37 -31.12 -5.13 1.05
C HIS A 37 -32.06 -4.04 1.54
N GLY A 38 -32.98 -4.39 2.44
CA GLY A 38 -33.80 -3.41 3.14
C GLY A 38 -34.81 -2.66 2.27
N TYR A 39 -34.99 -3.05 1.02
CA TYR A 39 -36.05 -2.50 0.17
C TYR A 39 -37.42 -3.10 0.52
N ASN A 40 -38.45 -2.25 0.45
CA ASN A 40 -39.82 -2.73 0.50
C ASN A 40 -40.23 -3.29 -0.90
N PRO A 41 -40.52 -4.58 -1.04
CA PRO A 41 -40.88 -5.15 -2.34
C PRO A 41 -42.16 -4.56 -2.97
N THR A 42 -43.00 -3.87 -2.20
CA THR A 42 -44.21 -3.21 -2.69
C THR A 42 -44.04 -1.75 -3.06
N ASP A 43 -42.80 -1.21 -2.90
CA ASP A 43 -42.50 0.20 -3.18
C ASP A 43 -41.08 0.30 -3.76
N LEU A 44 -40.91 -0.27 -4.93
CA LEU A 44 -39.63 -0.26 -5.63
C LEU A 44 -39.46 0.99 -6.49
N PRO A 45 -38.23 1.45 -6.71
CA PRO A 45 -37.95 2.49 -7.69
C PRO A 45 -38.37 2.08 -9.09
N ALA A 46 -39.09 2.95 -9.82
CA ALA A 46 -39.67 2.64 -11.13
C ALA A 46 -38.65 2.15 -12.18
N PHE A 47 -37.38 2.53 -12.11
CA PHE A 47 -36.36 2.07 -13.06
C PHE A 47 -36.00 0.56 -12.87
N LEU A 48 -36.33 0.00 -11.72
CA LEU A 48 -36.15 -1.43 -11.42
C LEU A 48 -37.36 -2.28 -11.85
N GLU A 49 -38.51 -1.64 -11.96
CA GLU A 49 -39.75 -2.31 -12.39
C GLU A 49 -39.82 -2.38 -13.92
N ASP A 50 -40.49 -3.39 -14.44
CA ASP A 50 -40.79 -3.54 -15.86
C ASP A 50 -39.60 -3.57 -16.85
N ASN A 51 -38.36 -3.74 -16.38
CA ASN A 51 -37.23 -3.90 -17.27
C ASN A 51 -36.86 -5.39 -17.42
N PRO A 52 -37.09 -5.99 -18.62
CA PRO A 52 -36.85 -7.42 -18.82
C PRO A 52 -35.38 -7.85 -18.65
N LYS A 53 -34.46 -6.89 -18.70
CA LYS A 53 -33.02 -7.13 -18.44
C LYS A 53 -32.66 -7.10 -16.95
N ILE A 54 -33.55 -6.72 -16.05
CA ILE A 54 -33.29 -6.66 -14.62
C ILE A 54 -33.96 -7.86 -13.93
N GLU A 55 -33.21 -8.53 -13.06
CA GLU A 55 -33.74 -9.55 -12.17
C GLU A 55 -33.32 -9.21 -10.73
N LEU A 56 -34.30 -9.25 -9.84
CA LEU A 56 -34.17 -8.82 -8.46
C LEU A 56 -34.22 -10.00 -7.49
N ALA A 57 -33.47 -9.96 -6.43
CA ALA A 57 -33.61 -10.75 -5.23
C ALA A 57 -33.66 -9.85 -4.00
N TYR A 58 -34.30 -10.32 -2.96
CA TYR A 58 -34.52 -9.58 -1.72
C TYR A 58 -34.10 -10.39 -0.53
N ASP A 59 -33.60 -9.73 0.49
CA ASP A 59 -33.49 -10.32 1.82
C ASP A 59 -34.76 -10.00 2.62
N ILE A 60 -35.55 -11.02 2.89
CA ILE A 60 -36.81 -10.90 3.67
C ILE A 60 -36.51 -10.91 5.18
N GLU A 61 -35.40 -11.47 5.60
CA GLU A 61 -35.05 -11.68 7.01
C GLU A 61 -34.03 -10.67 7.58
N TRP A 62 -33.66 -9.65 6.83
CA TRP A 62 -32.74 -8.57 7.26
C TRP A 62 -31.37 -9.01 7.77
N GLU A 63 -30.83 -10.11 7.30
CA GLU A 63 -29.42 -10.41 7.49
C GLU A 63 -28.58 -9.67 6.44
N ASP A 64 -28.19 -8.44 6.72
CA ASP A 64 -27.24 -7.70 5.90
C ASP A 64 -25.90 -8.47 5.83
N LYS A 65 -25.66 -9.12 4.69
CA LYS A 65 -24.40 -9.81 4.39
C LYS A 65 -23.38 -8.89 3.69
N GLY A 66 -23.72 -7.63 3.58
CA GLY A 66 -22.86 -6.60 3.00
C GLY A 66 -22.54 -6.85 1.53
N ASP A 67 -21.27 -6.65 1.17
CA ASP A 67 -20.82 -6.68 -0.22
C ASP A 67 -20.75 -8.09 -0.85
N ILE A 68 -20.94 -9.16 -0.08
CA ILE A 68 -20.88 -10.53 -0.59
C ILE A 68 -22.15 -10.96 -1.34
N ASP A 69 -23.26 -10.31 -1.11
CA ASP A 69 -24.53 -10.68 -1.78
C ASP A 69 -24.57 -10.31 -3.27
N LYS A 70 -23.62 -9.53 -3.78
CA LYS A 70 -23.42 -9.40 -5.24
C LYS A 70 -23.11 -10.74 -5.93
N PHE A 71 -22.71 -11.77 -5.18
CA PHE A 71 -22.46 -13.12 -5.69
C PHE A 71 -23.68 -14.06 -5.57
N HIS A 72 -24.78 -13.61 -5.01
CA HIS A 72 -25.99 -14.42 -4.78
C HIS A 72 -26.44 -15.16 -6.06
N PHE A 73 -26.65 -14.43 -7.14
CA PHE A 73 -27.15 -15.00 -8.39
C PHE A 73 -26.14 -15.91 -9.10
N VAL A 74 -24.85 -15.68 -8.93
CA VAL A 74 -23.81 -16.55 -9.49
C VAL A 74 -23.97 -17.97 -8.95
N LYS A 75 -24.24 -18.10 -7.65
CA LYS A 75 -24.43 -19.39 -6.98
C LYS A 75 -25.80 -19.99 -7.31
N GLU A 76 -26.86 -19.19 -7.28
CA GLU A 76 -28.24 -19.66 -7.45
C GLU A 76 -28.58 -20.08 -8.89
N LYS A 77 -28.17 -19.26 -9.88
CA LYS A 77 -28.57 -19.39 -11.27
C LYS A 77 -27.63 -20.24 -12.11
N LYS A 78 -26.45 -20.58 -11.62
CA LYS A 78 -25.39 -21.26 -12.40
C LYS A 78 -25.22 -20.59 -13.76
N LEU A 79 -24.99 -19.27 -13.71
CA LEU A 79 -24.85 -18.43 -14.89
C LEU A 79 -23.78 -18.98 -15.84
N ASP A 80 -24.10 -19.03 -17.15
CA ASP A 80 -23.19 -19.52 -18.20
C ASP A 80 -22.83 -18.36 -19.14
N GLY A 81 -21.57 -18.02 -19.21
CA GLY A 81 -21.04 -16.88 -19.95
C GLY A 81 -20.13 -15.98 -19.09
N TYR A 82 -20.05 -14.70 -19.47
CA TYR A 82 -19.26 -13.71 -18.73
C TYR A 82 -20.06 -13.16 -17.56
N ILE A 83 -19.39 -13.06 -16.43
CA ILE A 83 -19.95 -12.56 -15.17
C ILE A 83 -19.17 -11.33 -14.75
N LEU A 84 -19.85 -10.21 -14.64
CA LEU A 84 -19.34 -8.94 -14.15
C LEU A 84 -19.85 -8.73 -12.74
N ILE A 85 -18.96 -8.63 -11.76
CA ILE A 85 -19.30 -8.26 -10.40
C ILE A 85 -19.06 -6.76 -10.24
N CYS A 86 -20.12 -6.04 -9.86
CA CYS A 86 -20.19 -4.58 -9.92
C CYS A 86 -20.56 -3.99 -8.54
N ASP A 87 -20.14 -2.74 -8.28
CA ASP A 87 -20.65 -1.95 -7.16
C ASP A 87 -21.78 -1.02 -7.62
N ASP A 88 -22.62 -0.61 -6.70
CA ASP A 88 -23.81 0.22 -6.94
C ASP A 88 -23.54 1.72 -6.99
N ASP A 89 -22.29 2.13 -6.81
CA ASP A 89 -21.84 3.52 -6.76
C ASP A 89 -20.79 3.88 -7.84
N LEU A 90 -20.60 3.00 -8.83
CA LEU A 90 -19.70 3.21 -9.95
C LEU A 90 -20.46 3.41 -11.27
N ILE A 91 -19.99 4.32 -12.11
CA ILE A 91 -20.49 4.55 -13.46
C ILE A 91 -19.51 3.92 -14.43
N TYR A 92 -19.92 2.87 -15.10
CA TYR A 92 -19.11 2.09 -16.03
C TYR A 92 -19.13 2.72 -17.43
N PRO A 93 -17.96 2.87 -18.10
CA PRO A 93 -17.91 3.47 -19.43
C PRO A 93 -18.59 2.56 -20.48
N PRO A 94 -19.03 3.10 -21.62
CA PRO A 94 -19.74 2.33 -22.66
C PRO A 94 -18.96 1.13 -23.23
N ASN A 95 -17.64 1.11 -23.07
CA ASN A 95 -16.78 0.01 -23.51
C ASN A 95 -16.28 -0.87 -22.35
N TYR A 96 -16.90 -0.77 -21.18
CA TYR A 96 -16.47 -1.51 -19.99
C TYR A 96 -16.54 -3.03 -20.21
N THR A 97 -17.67 -3.51 -20.65
CA THR A 97 -17.91 -4.93 -20.92
C THR A 97 -16.93 -5.47 -21.96
N ASP A 98 -16.76 -4.76 -23.08
CA ASP A 98 -15.84 -5.17 -24.14
C ASP A 98 -14.39 -5.29 -23.67
N VAL A 99 -13.93 -4.32 -22.86
CA VAL A 99 -12.57 -4.35 -22.30
C VAL A 99 -12.40 -5.51 -21.34
N MET A 100 -13.38 -5.74 -20.47
CA MET A 100 -13.28 -6.76 -19.43
C MET A 100 -13.38 -8.18 -20.01
N THR A 101 -14.35 -8.43 -20.91
CA THR A 101 -14.52 -9.76 -21.54
C THR A 101 -13.35 -10.11 -22.45
N LYS A 102 -12.88 -9.14 -23.24
CA LYS A 102 -11.68 -9.33 -24.06
C LYS A 102 -10.47 -9.71 -23.21
N ALA A 103 -10.26 -9.06 -22.05
CA ALA A 103 -9.16 -9.41 -21.17
C ALA A 103 -9.32 -10.82 -20.56
N VAL A 104 -10.57 -11.25 -20.29
CA VAL A 104 -10.85 -12.63 -19.87
C VAL A 104 -10.45 -13.61 -20.97
N ASP A 105 -10.80 -13.33 -22.24
CA ASP A 105 -10.46 -14.19 -23.39
C ASP A 105 -8.97 -14.25 -23.63
N GLU A 106 -8.27 -13.13 -23.58
CA GLU A 106 -6.82 -13.04 -23.72
C GLU A 106 -6.08 -13.86 -22.63
N CYS A 107 -6.76 -14.10 -21.50
CA CYS A 107 -6.30 -14.96 -20.40
C CYS A 107 -6.91 -16.38 -20.47
N GLU A 108 -7.49 -16.79 -21.60
CA GLU A 108 -8.10 -18.12 -21.83
C GLU A 108 -9.18 -18.50 -20.81
N GLY A 109 -9.91 -17.53 -20.25
CA GLY A 109 -10.92 -17.75 -19.22
C GLY A 109 -10.41 -18.25 -17.87
N LYS A 110 -9.07 -18.26 -17.65
CA LYS A 110 -8.41 -18.85 -16.47
C LYS A 110 -8.02 -17.83 -15.40
N THR A 111 -8.57 -16.63 -15.45
CA THR A 111 -8.10 -15.47 -14.67
C THR A 111 -9.29 -14.64 -14.19
N LEU A 112 -9.21 -14.12 -12.99
CA LEU A 112 -10.08 -13.03 -12.55
C LEU A 112 -9.54 -11.71 -13.10
N ILE A 113 -10.33 -11.02 -13.87
CA ILE A 113 -10.02 -9.69 -14.42
C ILE A 113 -10.69 -8.64 -13.55
N THR A 114 -10.01 -7.54 -13.29
CA THR A 114 -10.57 -6.44 -12.49
C THR A 114 -10.03 -5.09 -12.96
N ALA A 115 -10.71 -3.99 -12.62
CA ALA A 115 -10.18 -2.64 -12.83
C ALA A 115 -9.58 -2.05 -11.54
N HIS A 116 -9.71 -2.72 -10.39
CA HIS A 116 -9.14 -2.32 -9.11
C HIS A 116 -8.37 -3.46 -8.48
N GLY A 117 -7.23 -3.20 -7.85
CA GLY A 117 -6.54 -4.28 -7.15
C GLY A 117 -5.39 -3.81 -6.27
N SER A 118 -4.89 -4.75 -5.48
CA SER A 118 -3.82 -4.46 -4.53
C SER A 118 -2.76 -5.56 -4.49
N ILE A 119 -1.50 -5.13 -4.42
CA ILE A 119 -0.38 -5.98 -4.05
C ILE A 119 -0.08 -5.73 -2.58
N MET A 120 -0.25 -6.75 -1.74
CA MET A 120 0.04 -6.65 -0.32
C MET A 120 1.55 -6.52 -0.09
N PHE A 121 1.95 -5.69 0.87
CA PHE A 121 3.33 -5.63 1.34
C PHE A 121 3.70 -6.93 2.05
N PRO A 122 5.00 -7.20 2.28
CA PRO A 122 5.40 -8.41 3.00
C PRO A 122 4.72 -8.53 4.37
N LEU A 123 4.19 -9.71 4.64
CA LEU A 123 3.50 -10.02 5.88
C LEU A 123 4.48 -10.12 7.08
N PRO A 124 4.04 -9.81 8.28
CA PRO A 124 2.69 -9.39 8.63
C PRO A 124 2.43 -7.91 8.31
N ILE A 125 1.21 -7.59 7.83
CA ILE A 125 0.76 -6.21 7.67
C ILE A 125 0.12 -5.71 8.97
N ALA A 126 0.12 -4.40 9.18
CA ALA A 126 -0.52 -3.74 10.32
C ALA A 126 -1.85 -3.06 9.94
N SER A 127 -2.03 -2.72 8.65
CA SER A 127 -3.25 -2.09 8.15
C SER A 127 -3.54 -2.55 6.71
N TYR A 128 -4.79 -2.92 6.45
CA TYR A 128 -5.22 -3.32 5.10
C TYR A 128 -5.12 -2.16 4.10
N TYR A 129 -5.50 -0.95 4.50
CA TYR A 129 -5.55 0.19 3.57
C TYR A 129 -4.19 0.82 3.28
N THR A 130 -3.22 0.65 4.15
CA THR A 130 -1.93 1.34 4.04
C THR A 130 -0.76 0.43 3.70
N ASP A 131 -0.84 -0.85 4.05
CA ASP A 131 0.27 -1.79 3.83
C ASP A 131 0.10 -2.56 2.52
N ARG A 132 -0.30 -1.83 1.47
CA ARG A 132 -0.49 -2.35 0.13
C ARG A 132 -0.20 -1.30 -0.94
N TYR A 133 0.18 -1.75 -2.11
CA TYR A 133 0.18 -0.94 -3.31
C TYR A 133 -1.16 -1.10 -4.02
N VAL A 134 -1.83 0.02 -4.32
CA VAL A 134 -3.17 0.01 -4.92
C VAL A 134 -3.11 0.43 -6.38
N PHE A 135 -3.80 -0.31 -7.24
CA PHE A 135 -4.13 0.02 -8.62
C PHE A 135 -5.60 0.45 -8.64
N PRO A 136 -5.89 1.75 -8.54
CA PRO A 136 -7.24 2.23 -8.29
C PRO A 136 -8.07 2.30 -9.58
N CYS A 137 -9.33 1.83 -9.57
CA CYS A 137 -10.23 1.87 -10.72
C CYS A 137 -10.54 3.29 -11.23
N LEU A 138 -10.45 4.28 -10.35
CA LEU A 138 -10.63 5.70 -10.69
C LEU A 138 -9.33 6.36 -11.18
N GLY A 139 -8.19 5.70 -11.06
CA GLY A 139 -6.86 6.17 -11.40
C GLY A 139 -6.39 5.74 -12.79
N GLU A 140 -5.07 5.73 -12.98
CA GLU A 140 -4.43 5.21 -14.19
C GLU A 140 -3.72 3.90 -13.89
N VAL A 141 -3.94 2.88 -14.72
CA VAL A 141 -3.16 1.65 -14.78
C VAL A 141 -2.64 1.47 -16.20
N LYS A 142 -1.32 1.39 -16.35
CA LYS A 142 -0.66 1.48 -17.69
C LYS A 142 -0.57 0.15 -18.42
N GLU A 143 -0.50 -0.95 -17.68
CA GLU A 143 -0.31 -2.28 -18.24
C GLU A 143 -1.12 -3.32 -17.45
N LEU A 144 -1.44 -4.43 -18.10
CA LEU A 144 -2.11 -5.56 -17.44
C LEU A 144 -1.25 -6.03 -16.26
N THR A 145 -1.77 -5.87 -15.04
CA THR A 145 -0.98 -6.03 -13.82
C THR A 145 -1.56 -7.10 -12.90
N LYS A 146 -0.73 -8.07 -12.56
CA LYS A 146 -1.09 -9.12 -11.60
C LYS A 146 -1.12 -8.56 -10.16
N VAL A 147 -2.17 -8.90 -9.39
CA VAL A 147 -2.38 -8.44 -8.01
C VAL A 147 -2.67 -9.60 -7.07
N HIS A 148 -2.59 -9.36 -5.75
CA HIS A 148 -2.98 -10.34 -4.73
C HIS A 148 -4.47 -10.32 -4.47
N ILE A 149 -5.07 -9.14 -4.41
CA ILE A 149 -6.47 -8.90 -4.11
C ILE A 149 -7.03 -8.02 -5.21
N GLY A 150 -8.10 -8.48 -5.87
CA GLY A 150 -8.84 -7.73 -6.86
C GLY A 150 -10.08 -7.11 -6.25
N GLY A 151 -10.41 -5.88 -6.64
CA GLY A 151 -11.65 -5.23 -6.24
C GLY A 151 -12.86 -5.90 -6.91
N THR A 152 -13.80 -6.33 -6.11
CA THR A 152 -15.03 -7.00 -6.59
C THR A 152 -16.06 -6.03 -7.16
N GLY A 153 -15.87 -4.72 -6.96
CA GLY A 153 -16.75 -3.71 -7.56
C GLY A 153 -16.52 -3.45 -9.05
N ALA A 154 -15.48 -4.02 -9.65
CA ALA A 154 -15.20 -3.91 -11.09
C ALA A 154 -14.45 -5.16 -11.57
N MET A 155 -15.02 -6.34 -11.33
CA MET A 155 -14.42 -7.65 -11.61
C MET A 155 -15.18 -8.38 -12.70
N ALA A 156 -14.47 -9.16 -13.51
CA ALA A 156 -15.04 -10.01 -14.55
C ALA A 156 -14.35 -11.37 -14.61
N TYR A 157 -15.10 -12.39 -14.98
CA TYR A 157 -14.61 -13.72 -15.29
C TYR A 157 -15.60 -14.48 -16.17
N HIS A 158 -15.18 -15.54 -16.81
CA HIS A 158 -16.06 -16.44 -17.53
C HIS A 158 -16.50 -17.62 -16.64
N SER A 159 -17.70 -18.13 -16.81
CA SER A 159 -18.26 -19.25 -16.04
C SER A 159 -17.37 -20.50 -16.02
N THR A 160 -16.60 -20.73 -17.09
CA THR A 160 -15.61 -21.82 -17.18
C THR A 160 -14.48 -21.75 -16.16
N LEU A 161 -14.29 -20.60 -15.50
CA LEU A 161 -13.33 -20.45 -14.39
C LEU A 161 -13.70 -21.37 -13.21
N GLY A 162 -14.97 -21.74 -13.08
CA GLY A 162 -15.44 -22.58 -11.99
C GLY A 162 -15.43 -21.87 -10.65
N PHE A 163 -15.84 -20.60 -10.61
CA PHE A 163 -15.92 -19.85 -9.37
C PHE A 163 -16.91 -20.54 -8.40
N ASP A 164 -16.36 -21.09 -7.30
CA ASP A 164 -17.10 -21.91 -6.33
C ASP A 164 -16.95 -21.41 -4.88
N LEU A 165 -16.53 -20.13 -4.69
CA LEU A 165 -16.37 -19.56 -3.36
C LEU A 165 -17.69 -19.55 -2.59
N ASP A 166 -17.70 -20.22 -1.44
CA ASP A 166 -18.81 -20.14 -0.50
C ASP A 166 -18.57 -19.04 0.53
N PHE A 167 -19.49 -18.08 0.58
CA PHE A 167 -19.46 -16.97 1.52
C PHE A 167 -20.16 -17.29 2.85
N LYS A 168 -20.69 -18.51 3.03
CA LYS A 168 -21.24 -18.93 4.31
C LYS A 168 -20.15 -18.81 5.39
N ASP A 169 -20.52 -18.25 6.52
CA ASP A 169 -19.62 -18.02 7.66
C ASP A 169 -18.42 -17.09 7.36
N LYS A 170 -18.44 -16.34 6.24
CA LYS A 170 -17.46 -15.32 5.94
C LYS A 170 -17.82 -13.98 6.57
N LEU A 171 -16.80 -13.21 6.93
CA LEU A 171 -17.00 -11.85 7.43
C LEU A 171 -17.54 -10.95 6.32
N ILE A 172 -18.53 -10.15 6.66
CA ILE A 172 -19.17 -9.20 5.73
C ILE A 172 -18.22 -8.04 5.37
N ASN A 173 -18.51 -7.37 4.24
CA ASN A 173 -17.73 -6.23 3.76
C ASN A 173 -16.23 -6.53 3.51
N MET A 174 -15.93 -7.78 3.17
CA MET A 174 -14.58 -8.28 2.88
C MET A 174 -14.52 -9.16 1.62
N ALA A 175 -15.48 -9.01 0.70
CA ALA A 175 -15.56 -9.83 -0.52
C ALA A 175 -14.23 -9.85 -1.29
N ASP A 176 -13.57 -8.71 -1.45
CA ASP A 176 -12.27 -8.59 -2.12
C ASP A 176 -11.21 -9.53 -1.53
N ILE A 177 -11.14 -9.59 -0.20
CA ILE A 177 -10.15 -10.39 0.53
C ILE A 177 -10.51 -11.87 0.42
N HIS A 178 -11.79 -12.23 0.58
CA HIS A 178 -12.24 -13.62 0.46
C HIS A 178 -12.00 -14.16 -0.95
N VAL A 179 -12.30 -13.38 -1.98
CA VAL A 179 -12.01 -13.72 -3.38
C VAL A 179 -10.49 -13.83 -3.62
N GLY A 180 -9.70 -12.92 -3.04
CA GLY A 180 -8.24 -12.97 -3.12
C GLY A 180 -7.64 -14.24 -2.50
N ILE A 181 -8.14 -14.64 -1.32
CA ILE A 181 -7.74 -15.88 -0.65
C ILE A 181 -8.14 -17.10 -1.49
N TRP A 182 -9.40 -17.17 -1.93
CA TRP A 182 -9.91 -18.25 -2.77
C TRP A 182 -9.08 -18.40 -4.07
N ALA A 183 -8.84 -17.30 -4.75
CA ALA A 183 -8.05 -17.31 -5.99
C ALA A 183 -6.61 -17.78 -5.74
N GLY A 184 -6.01 -17.35 -4.62
CA GLY A 184 -4.70 -17.81 -4.21
C GLY A 184 -4.64 -19.32 -3.92
N GLU A 185 -5.64 -19.86 -3.25
CA GLU A 185 -5.78 -21.31 -2.97
C GLU A 185 -5.95 -22.15 -4.23
N LYS A 186 -6.66 -21.63 -5.20
CA LYS A 186 -6.90 -22.28 -6.51
C LYS A 186 -5.78 -21.99 -7.52
N GLU A 187 -4.76 -21.19 -7.14
CA GLU A 187 -3.71 -20.70 -8.03
C GLU A 187 -4.22 -19.91 -9.25
N ILE A 188 -5.41 -19.32 -9.13
CA ILE A 188 -6.04 -18.48 -10.15
C ILE A 188 -5.43 -17.09 -10.11
N PRO A 189 -4.87 -16.57 -11.21
CA PRO A 189 -4.36 -15.20 -11.26
C PRO A 189 -5.48 -14.17 -11.14
N ILE A 190 -5.18 -13.03 -10.53
CA ILE A 190 -6.02 -11.83 -10.56
C ILE A 190 -5.25 -10.74 -11.29
N MET A 191 -5.85 -10.15 -12.33
CA MET A 191 -5.21 -9.17 -13.19
C MET A 191 -6.01 -7.88 -13.25
N VAL A 192 -5.35 -6.74 -13.06
CA VAL A 192 -5.93 -5.41 -13.26
C VAL A 192 -5.71 -4.98 -14.70
N VAL A 193 -6.79 -4.62 -15.41
CA VAL A 193 -6.72 -4.13 -16.79
C VAL A 193 -6.11 -2.73 -16.88
N PRO A 194 -5.38 -2.39 -17.96
CA PRO A 194 -4.91 -1.04 -18.19
C PRO A 194 -6.07 -0.11 -18.48
N HIS A 195 -6.08 1.06 -17.84
CA HIS A 195 -7.09 2.11 -18.04
C HIS A 195 -6.55 3.50 -17.66
N LYS A 196 -7.20 4.54 -18.17
CA LYS A 196 -6.88 5.93 -17.89
C LYS A 196 -7.65 6.45 -16.68
N VAL A 197 -7.16 7.53 -16.09
CA VAL A 197 -7.91 8.27 -15.06
C VAL A 197 -9.31 8.62 -15.57
N GLY A 198 -10.33 8.33 -14.77
CA GLY A 198 -11.73 8.64 -15.08
C GLY A 198 -12.37 7.72 -16.11
N TRP A 199 -11.75 6.57 -16.44
CA TRP A 199 -12.38 5.54 -17.26
C TRP A 199 -13.63 4.99 -16.56
N ILE A 200 -13.51 4.56 -15.30
CA ILE A 200 -14.64 4.37 -14.39
C ILE A 200 -14.80 5.65 -13.56
N LYS A 201 -16.01 6.04 -13.24
CA LYS A 201 -16.30 7.21 -12.42
C LYS A 201 -17.07 6.81 -11.18
N HIS A 202 -16.90 7.54 -10.10
CA HIS A 202 -17.72 7.39 -8.91
C HIS A 202 -19.03 8.18 -9.09
N SER A 203 -20.13 7.64 -8.55
CA SER A 203 -21.40 8.36 -8.51
C SER A 203 -21.30 9.59 -7.62
N GLU A 204 -21.87 10.72 -8.05
CA GLU A 204 -21.95 11.96 -7.26
C GLU A 204 -22.90 11.88 -6.07
N TYR A 205 -23.72 10.85 -6.01
CA TYR A 205 -24.72 10.64 -4.95
C TYR A 205 -24.19 9.88 -3.72
N VAL A 206 -22.95 9.42 -3.73
CA VAL A 206 -22.31 8.71 -2.61
C VAL A 206 -21.05 9.45 -2.18
N GLU A 207 -20.99 9.87 -0.93
CA GLU A 207 -19.77 10.45 -0.36
C GLU A 207 -18.79 9.36 0.09
N GLN A 208 -17.49 9.64 0.03
CA GLN A 208 -16.44 8.69 0.44
C GLN A 208 -16.64 8.16 1.87
N LYS A 209 -17.14 8.98 2.79
CA LYS A 209 -17.42 8.57 4.19
C LYS A 209 -18.47 7.48 4.29
N ASP A 210 -19.38 7.37 3.32
CA ASP A 210 -20.50 6.45 3.31
C ASP A 210 -20.18 5.12 2.59
N THR A 211 -18.98 5.03 2.00
CA THR A 211 -18.46 3.77 1.43
C THR A 211 -17.96 2.83 2.52
N ILE A 212 -17.85 1.54 2.20
CA ILE A 212 -17.25 0.54 3.10
C ILE A 212 -15.83 0.97 3.49
N SER A 213 -15.02 1.39 2.52
CA SER A 213 -13.65 1.85 2.77
C SER A 213 -13.60 3.07 3.68
N GLY A 214 -14.51 4.03 3.53
CA GLY A 214 -14.61 5.20 4.40
C GLY A 214 -14.96 4.83 5.85
N LYS A 215 -15.87 3.89 6.03
CA LYS A 215 -16.32 3.42 7.36
C LYS A 215 -15.26 2.58 8.09
N THR A 216 -14.51 1.76 7.36
CA THR A 216 -13.57 0.77 7.95
C THR A 216 -12.11 1.24 7.97
N PHE A 217 -11.80 2.40 7.40
CA PHE A 217 -10.42 2.89 7.26
C PHE A 217 -9.62 2.92 8.55
N HIS A 218 -10.26 3.24 9.67
CA HIS A 218 -9.62 3.33 10.99
C HIS A 218 -9.66 2.04 11.81
N ASN A 219 -10.38 1.02 11.34
CA ASN A 219 -10.45 -0.29 11.99
C ASN A 219 -10.34 -1.40 10.95
N THR A 220 -9.14 -1.94 10.78
CA THR A 220 -8.83 -2.98 9.80
C THR A 220 -8.42 -4.29 10.44
N TYR A 221 -8.78 -4.53 11.69
CA TYR A 221 -8.36 -5.70 12.44
C TYR A 221 -8.73 -7.03 11.75
N GLU A 222 -9.96 -7.14 11.26
CA GLU A 222 -10.46 -8.36 10.62
C GLU A 222 -9.77 -8.61 9.28
N GLN A 223 -9.61 -7.57 8.45
CA GLN A 223 -8.89 -7.65 7.17
C GLN A 223 -7.44 -8.04 7.39
N VAL A 224 -6.78 -7.41 8.35
CA VAL A 224 -5.39 -7.70 8.72
C VAL A 224 -5.24 -9.13 9.23
N SER A 225 -6.16 -9.58 10.09
CA SER A 225 -6.16 -10.94 10.63
C SER A 225 -6.33 -11.99 9.52
N ALA A 226 -7.28 -11.78 8.61
CA ALA A 226 -7.54 -12.68 7.49
C ALA A 226 -6.32 -12.80 6.56
N ILE A 227 -5.67 -11.68 6.23
CA ILE A 227 -4.49 -11.66 5.35
C ILE A 227 -3.26 -12.26 6.04
N ASN A 228 -2.99 -11.88 7.29
CA ASN A 228 -1.82 -12.37 8.03
C ASN A 228 -1.91 -13.86 8.38
N SER A 229 -3.13 -14.42 8.43
CA SER A 229 -3.32 -15.87 8.63
C SER A 229 -2.91 -16.70 7.40
N ARG A 230 -2.71 -16.07 6.23
CA ARG A 230 -2.42 -16.74 4.95
C ARG A 230 -1.10 -16.25 4.32
N PRO A 231 0.03 -16.35 5.03
CA PRO A 231 1.32 -15.91 4.48
C PRO A 231 1.74 -16.69 3.24
N ASP A 232 1.25 -17.90 3.05
CA ASP A 232 1.46 -18.76 1.89
C ASP A 232 0.90 -18.14 0.59
N LEU A 233 -0.20 -17.41 0.65
CA LEU A 233 -0.88 -16.83 -0.51
C LEU A 233 -0.39 -15.42 -0.87
N PHE A 234 -0.07 -14.62 0.14
CA PHE A 234 0.31 -13.22 -0.03
C PHE A 234 1.83 -13.01 -0.03
N HIS A 235 2.62 -14.07 0.08
CA HIS A 235 4.05 -13.97 -0.20
C HIS A 235 4.27 -13.66 -1.68
N SER A 236 5.12 -12.70 -1.93
CA SER A 236 5.42 -12.13 -3.25
C SER A 236 6.02 -13.14 -4.25
N LYS A 237 5.24 -14.16 -4.66
CA LYS A 237 5.48 -14.90 -5.92
C LYS A 237 5.44 -13.96 -7.15
N PHE A 238 5.05 -12.70 -6.92
CA PHE A 238 4.98 -11.63 -7.92
C PHE A 238 6.32 -11.03 -8.31
N GLN A 239 7.41 -11.56 -7.80
CA GLN A 239 8.69 -11.16 -8.30
C GLN A 239 8.86 -11.73 -9.71
N SER A 240 8.68 -10.83 -10.70
CA SER A 240 9.22 -11.04 -12.03
C SER A 240 10.63 -11.62 -11.89
N LYS A 241 11.12 -12.41 -12.87
CA LYS A 241 12.52 -12.91 -12.98
C LYS A 241 13.59 -11.79 -12.94
N LYS A 242 13.22 -10.54 -12.63
CA LYS A 242 14.16 -9.47 -12.30
C LYS A 242 14.83 -9.83 -10.99
N THR A 243 16.10 -10.12 -11.06
CA THR A 243 16.98 -10.29 -9.89
C THR A 243 16.71 -9.17 -8.90
N ARG A 244 16.31 -9.52 -7.66
CA ARG A 244 16.06 -8.55 -6.60
C ARG A 244 17.23 -7.58 -6.52
N PRO A 245 17.02 -6.25 -6.57
CA PRO A 245 18.12 -5.30 -6.59
C PRO A 245 18.95 -5.42 -5.31
N LYS A 246 20.27 -5.40 -5.45
CA LYS A 246 21.11 -5.36 -4.28
C LYS A 246 20.92 -4.04 -3.52
N VAL A 247 20.74 -4.11 -2.21
CA VAL A 247 20.73 -2.97 -1.29
C VAL A 247 22.04 -2.91 -0.54
N THR A 248 22.66 -1.75 -0.49
CA THR A 248 23.81 -1.50 0.40
C THR A 248 23.34 -0.76 1.63
N ILE A 249 23.59 -1.31 2.79
CA ILE A 249 23.38 -0.64 4.07
C ILE A 249 24.71 -0.02 4.48
N VAL A 250 24.69 1.28 4.72
CA VAL A 250 25.86 2.04 5.21
C VAL A 250 25.64 2.34 6.68
N VAL A 251 26.53 1.86 7.52
CA VAL A 251 26.57 2.14 8.96
C VAL A 251 27.81 2.95 9.26
N ILE A 252 27.65 4.09 9.92
CA ILE A 252 28.78 4.88 10.42
C ILE A 252 28.98 4.51 11.88
N ASN A 253 30.06 3.78 12.16
CA ASN A 253 30.44 3.42 13.52
C ASN A 253 31.23 4.60 14.14
N SER A 254 30.56 5.38 14.94
CA SER A 254 31.10 6.58 15.58
C SER A 254 31.14 6.52 17.11
N ARG A 255 30.81 5.35 17.69
CA ARG A 255 30.69 5.21 19.13
C ARG A 255 31.87 4.52 19.79
N LEU A 256 32.28 5.12 20.88
CA LEU A 256 33.31 4.55 21.77
C LEU A 256 32.73 3.26 22.42
N LYS A 257 33.61 2.35 22.78
CA LYS A 257 33.31 1.05 23.42
C LYS A 257 32.44 1.14 24.69
N SER A 258 32.10 2.33 25.16
CA SER A 258 31.31 2.59 26.36
C SER A 258 29.82 2.28 26.23
N GLU A 259 29.29 2.07 25.00
CA GLU A 259 27.89 1.71 24.77
C GLU A 259 27.76 0.52 23.79
N PRO A 260 28.37 -0.64 24.13
CA PRO A 260 28.45 -1.78 23.20
C PRO A 260 27.09 -2.41 22.87
N GLY A 261 26.07 -2.17 23.69
CA GLY A 261 24.74 -2.74 23.53
C GLY A 261 24.02 -2.22 22.30
N TYR A 262 24.12 -0.93 21.99
CA TYR A 262 23.42 -0.30 20.85
C TYR A 262 23.98 -0.77 19.52
N VAL A 263 25.30 -0.75 19.38
CA VAL A 263 25.98 -1.23 18.18
C VAL A 263 25.64 -2.70 17.91
N LYS A 264 25.63 -3.52 18.95
CA LYS A 264 25.24 -4.93 18.83
C LYS A 264 23.80 -5.08 18.35
N GLU A 265 22.87 -4.35 18.93
CA GLU A 265 21.45 -4.39 18.54
C GLU A 265 21.24 -3.93 17.09
N CYS A 266 21.93 -2.85 16.68
CA CYS A 266 21.95 -2.42 15.29
C CYS A 266 22.36 -3.56 14.36
N TYR A 267 23.55 -4.13 14.55
CA TYR A 267 24.06 -5.19 13.69
C TYR A 267 23.19 -6.45 13.71
N ASP A 268 22.65 -6.82 14.86
CA ASP A 268 21.75 -7.96 14.95
C ASP A 268 20.46 -7.73 14.15
N SER A 269 19.92 -6.52 14.16
CA SER A 269 18.75 -6.15 13.34
C SER A 269 19.06 -6.22 11.83
N LEU A 270 20.26 -5.81 11.42
CA LEU A 270 20.69 -5.89 10.02
C LEU A 270 20.89 -7.35 9.56
N ARG A 271 21.35 -8.23 10.43
CA ARG A 271 21.53 -9.66 10.12
C ARG A 271 20.20 -10.41 10.02
N ARG A 272 19.21 -10.02 10.82
CA ARG A 272 17.88 -10.64 10.81
C ARG A 272 17.03 -10.27 9.60
N GLN A 273 17.43 -9.28 8.79
CA GLN A 273 16.63 -8.85 7.65
C GLN A 273 16.17 -10.04 6.78
N THR A 274 14.88 -10.05 6.45
CA THR A 274 14.28 -11.03 5.54
C THR A 274 14.77 -10.84 4.10
N TYR A 275 15.12 -9.62 3.71
CA TYR A 275 15.75 -9.30 2.43
C TYR A 275 17.20 -9.74 2.41
N LYS A 276 17.55 -10.72 1.56
CA LYS A 276 18.87 -11.35 1.60
C LYS A 276 19.92 -10.77 0.64
N ASN A 277 19.51 -10.04 -0.42
CA ASN A 277 20.47 -9.45 -1.35
C ASN A 277 20.99 -8.10 -0.83
N ILE A 278 21.66 -8.13 0.30
CA ILE A 278 22.23 -6.96 0.99
C ILE A 278 23.76 -6.98 0.98
N GLN A 279 24.33 -5.79 1.07
CA GLN A 279 25.71 -5.55 1.39
C GLN A 279 25.75 -4.61 2.59
N ILE A 280 26.49 -4.91 3.62
CA ILE A 280 26.73 -4.00 4.75
C ILE A 280 28.11 -3.36 4.56
N VAL A 281 28.15 -2.04 4.58
CA VAL A 281 29.37 -1.24 4.56
C VAL A 281 29.47 -0.51 5.88
N VAL A 282 30.46 -0.86 6.67
CA VAL A 282 30.79 -0.19 7.93
C VAL A 282 31.89 0.84 7.69
N LEU A 283 31.65 2.04 8.14
CA LEU A 283 32.63 3.12 8.11
C LEU A 283 33.03 3.45 9.54
N GLU A 284 34.28 3.15 9.85
CA GLU A 284 34.84 3.48 11.15
C GLU A 284 35.14 4.98 11.23
N ASN A 285 34.49 5.67 12.14
CA ASN A 285 34.69 7.11 12.42
C ASN A 285 34.70 7.35 13.93
N MET A 286 35.39 6.47 14.66
CA MET A 286 35.44 6.46 16.13
C MET A 286 36.05 7.77 16.67
N ASP A 287 37.00 8.31 15.96
CA ASP A 287 37.69 9.55 16.35
C ASP A 287 36.94 10.81 15.90
N ARG A 288 35.81 10.63 15.19
CA ARG A 288 35.02 11.70 14.59
C ARG A 288 35.82 12.67 13.72
N LEU A 289 36.90 12.19 13.11
CA LEU A 289 37.77 12.98 12.22
C LEU A 289 37.11 13.30 10.87
N MET A 290 36.13 12.49 10.46
CA MET A 290 35.35 12.75 9.24
C MET A 290 33.99 13.35 9.58
N THR A 291 33.59 14.31 8.77
CA THR A 291 32.20 14.81 8.82
C THR A 291 31.22 13.74 8.38
N ILE A 292 29.96 13.84 8.80
CA ILE A 292 28.90 12.91 8.40
C ILE A 292 28.72 12.90 6.89
N GLY A 293 28.76 14.08 6.25
CA GLY A 293 28.62 14.18 4.79
C GLY A 293 29.73 13.44 4.04
N ARG A 294 30.97 13.53 4.54
CA ARG A 294 32.11 12.79 3.98
C ARG A 294 31.96 11.28 4.19
N CYS A 295 31.54 10.86 5.37
CA CYS A 295 31.24 9.45 5.65
C CYS A 295 30.17 8.91 4.69
N PHE A 296 29.05 9.63 4.52
CA PHE A 296 28.00 9.19 3.61
C PHE A 296 28.49 9.05 2.16
N ASN A 297 29.27 10.02 1.67
CA ASN A 297 29.86 9.94 0.33
C ASN A 297 30.84 8.76 0.18
N ASP A 298 31.61 8.44 1.22
CA ASP A 298 32.47 7.26 1.22
C ASP A 298 31.66 5.97 1.17
N GLY A 299 30.57 5.91 1.93
CA GLY A 299 29.60 4.81 1.85
C GLY A 299 29.03 4.64 0.44
N VAL A 300 28.64 5.75 -0.22
CA VAL A 300 28.14 5.73 -1.61
C VAL A 300 29.21 5.21 -2.57
N ARG A 301 30.48 5.58 -2.40
CA ARG A 301 31.59 5.07 -3.22
C ARG A 301 31.76 3.56 -3.08
N ARG A 302 31.70 3.02 -1.86
CA ARG A 302 31.87 1.59 -1.56
C ARG A 302 30.64 0.73 -1.86
N ALA A 303 29.48 1.36 -2.01
CA ALA A 303 28.24 0.65 -2.25
C ALA A 303 28.25 -0.11 -3.58
N LYS A 304 27.77 -1.35 -3.56
CA LYS A 304 27.53 -2.20 -4.77
C LYS A 304 26.06 -2.31 -5.12
N GLY A 305 25.15 -1.89 -4.22
CA GLY A 305 23.70 -1.95 -4.38
C GLY A 305 23.15 -0.96 -5.41
N LYS A 306 21.99 -1.25 -5.97
CA LYS A 306 21.15 -0.31 -6.72
C LYS A 306 20.64 0.80 -5.79
N TYR A 307 20.32 0.41 -4.57
CA TYR A 307 19.86 1.29 -3.50
C TYR A 307 20.83 1.32 -2.34
N ILE A 308 20.83 2.42 -1.62
CA ILE A 308 21.65 2.64 -0.43
C ILE A 308 20.73 3.06 0.71
N LEU A 309 20.81 2.36 1.83
CA LEU A 309 20.14 2.67 3.08
C LEU A 309 21.21 3.10 4.10
N PHE A 310 20.98 4.21 4.77
CA PHE A 310 21.83 4.66 5.87
C PHE A 310 21.17 4.30 7.20
N VAL A 311 21.92 3.70 8.11
CA VAL A 311 21.44 3.32 9.46
C VAL A 311 22.44 3.82 10.49
N GLY A 312 21.95 4.49 11.52
CA GLY A 312 22.78 4.88 12.67
C GLY A 312 23.28 3.67 13.46
N ASP A 313 24.50 3.73 13.99
CA ASP A 313 25.07 2.65 14.81
C ASP A 313 24.39 2.49 16.18
N ASP A 314 23.51 3.42 16.53
CA ASP A 314 22.66 3.44 17.72
C ASP A 314 21.20 3.09 17.44
N ASP A 315 20.82 2.99 16.17
CA ASP A 315 19.48 2.69 15.72
C ASP A 315 19.34 1.21 15.34
N PHE A 316 18.10 0.75 15.14
CA PHE A 316 17.82 -0.59 14.63
C PHE A 316 16.59 -0.60 13.74
N ILE A 317 16.41 -1.66 12.96
CA ILE A 317 15.30 -1.78 12.02
C ILE A 317 14.54 -3.10 12.20
N SER A 318 13.23 -3.12 11.85
CA SER A 318 12.45 -4.37 11.85
C SER A 318 12.98 -5.34 10.81
N ASP A 319 12.76 -6.62 11.03
CA ASP A 319 13.35 -7.70 10.23
C ASP A 319 12.91 -7.68 8.75
N ASP A 320 11.80 -7.03 8.44
CA ASP A 320 11.21 -6.89 7.10
C ASP A 320 11.40 -5.49 6.47
N TYR A 321 12.03 -4.56 7.19
CA TYR A 321 12.13 -3.15 6.80
C TYR A 321 12.65 -2.94 5.38
N ILE A 322 13.75 -3.60 5.01
CA ILE A 322 14.33 -3.49 3.67
C ILE A 322 13.42 -4.08 2.61
N SER A 323 12.75 -5.20 2.91
CA SER A 323 11.79 -5.82 1.99
C SER A 323 10.66 -4.87 1.62
N ILE A 324 10.12 -4.17 2.62
CA ILE A 324 9.04 -3.19 2.45
C ILE A 324 9.49 -2.02 1.57
N LEU A 325 10.65 -1.42 1.87
CA LEU A 325 11.17 -0.28 1.09
C LEU A 325 11.48 -0.67 -0.36
N VAL A 326 12.10 -1.84 -0.57
CA VAL A 326 12.42 -2.32 -1.93
C VAL A 326 11.14 -2.60 -2.72
N ASN A 327 10.17 -3.26 -2.13
CA ASN A 327 8.90 -3.51 -2.80
C ASN A 327 8.22 -2.21 -3.20
N ALA A 328 8.09 -1.26 -2.28
CA ALA A 328 7.43 0.01 -2.55
C ALA A 328 8.12 0.80 -3.68
N ILE A 329 9.46 0.84 -3.72
CA ILE A 329 10.19 1.61 -4.75
C ILE A 329 10.23 0.87 -6.11
N GLU A 330 10.23 -0.47 -6.13
CA GLU A 330 10.28 -1.25 -7.37
C GLU A 330 8.89 -1.43 -8.01
N THR A 331 7.82 -1.27 -7.24
CA THR A 331 6.44 -1.43 -7.74
C THR A 331 5.75 -0.10 -8.02
N THR A 332 6.33 1.03 -7.60
CA THR A 332 5.73 2.34 -7.81
C THR A 332 5.67 2.70 -9.29
N GLN A 333 4.56 3.28 -9.70
CA GLN A 333 4.35 3.90 -11.02
C GLN A 333 4.76 5.38 -11.03
N VAL A 334 5.11 5.93 -9.87
CA VAL A 334 5.54 7.32 -9.77
C VAL A 334 6.87 7.50 -10.49
N THR A 335 6.92 8.46 -11.40
CA THR A 335 8.14 8.81 -12.14
C THR A 335 9.07 9.69 -11.31
N LYS A 336 10.37 9.71 -11.65
CA LYS A 336 11.40 10.52 -10.96
C LYS A 336 11.61 10.19 -9.49
N VAL A 337 11.27 8.96 -9.07
CA VAL A 337 11.54 8.51 -7.71
C VAL A 337 13.05 8.35 -7.50
N VAL A 338 13.58 9.08 -6.52
CA VAL A 338 15.02 9.07 -6.18
C VAL A 338 15.33 8.40 -4.85
N GLY A 339 14.31 8.21 -4.03
CA GLY A 339 14.42 7.53 -2.74
C GLY A 339 13.07 7.22 -2.13
N ILE A 340 13.11 6.47 -1.05
CA ILE A 340 11.94 6.10 -0.25
C ILE A 340 12.30 6.14 1.23
N SER A 341 11.41 6.68 2.03
CA SER A 341 11.52 6.74 3.48
C SER A 341 10.29 6.12 4.15
N SER A 342 10.33 5.98 5.45
CA SER A 342 9.20 5.55 6.27
C SER A 342 9.02 6.49 7.46
N TYR A 343 7.89 6.36 8.14
CA TYR A 343 7.79 6.87 9.51
C TYR A 343 8.76 6.10 10.41
N LEU A 344 9.20 6.74 11.49
CA LEU A 344 10.02 6.06 12.48
C LEU A 344 9.32 5.95 13.82
N THR A 345 9.80 5.00 14.59
CA THR A 345 9.47 4.87 16.00
C THR A 345 10.62 5.45 16.83
N MET A 346 10.32 6.42 17.69
CA MET A 346 11.33 6.98 18.59
C MET A 346 11.40 6.17 19.89
N PHE A 347 12.62 5.75 20.24
CA PHE A 347 12.92 5.13 21.52
C PHE A 347 13.63 6.15 22.42
N HIS A 348 12.95 6.58 23.48
CA HIS A 348 13.56 7.37 24.54
C HIS A 348 14.03 6.43 25.66
N GLN A 349 15.33 6.29 25.83
CA GLN A 349 15.86 5.59 26.98
C GLN A 349 16.12 6.57 28.12
N ASN A 350 15.24 6.60 29.09
CA ASN A 350 15.54 7.28 30.35
C ASN A 350 16.37 6.32 31.22
N LYS A 351 17.48 6.81 31.80
CA LYS A 351 18.36 6.02 32.68
C LYS A 351 17.63 5.40 33.90
N LYS A 352 16.43 5.88 34.24
CA LYS A 352 15.66 5.46 35.41
C LYS A 352 14.47 4.57 35.13
N THR A 353 13.89 4.62 33.95
CA THR A 353 12.75 3.81 33.55
C THR A 353 12.94 3.37 32.12
N LYS A 354 12.82 2.09 31.85
CA LYS A 354 12.80 1.56 30.47
C LYS A 354 11.44 1.88 29.81
N GLU A 355 10.99 3.11 29.90
CA GLU A 355 9.79 3.56 29.20
C GLU A 355 10.15 3.83 27.75
N ASN A 356 9.71 2.94 26.89
CA ASN A 356 9.77 3.11 25.46
C ASN A 356 8.58 3.98 25.04
N ILE A 357 8.80 5.27 24.84
CA ILE A 357 7.80 6.16 24.24
C ILE A 357 7.92 5.96 22.73
N GLN A 358 6.85 5.50 22.12
CA GLN A 358 6.75 5.35 20.68
C GLN A 358 6.01 6.56 20.11
N GLU A 359 6.71 7.45 19.44
CA GLU A 359 6.11 8.52 18.66
C GLU A 359 6.36 8.27 17.17
N PRO A 360 5.31 8.09 16.36
CA PRO A 360 5.49 7.99 14.92
C PRO A 360 5.89 9.35 14.34
N ARG A 361 7.00 9.39 13.60
CA ARG A 361 7.45 10.58 12.88
C ARG A 361 7.77 10.27 11.44
N GLU A 362 7.44 11.18 10.55
CA GLU A 362 7.93 11.14 9.17
C GLU A 362 9.42 11.48 9.19
N LEU A 363 10.24 10.49 8.89
CA LEU A 363 11.69 10.64 8.89
C LEU A 363 12.29 10.31 7.56
N ILE A 364 13.08 11.18 7.20
CA ILE A 364 13.67 11.29 5.92
C ILE A 364 15.18 10.99 5.92
N PRO A 365 15.92 11.20 7.01
CA PRO A 365 17.37 11.01 7.02
C PRO A 365 17.82 9.61 6.66
N THR A 366 17.06 8.63 7.06
CA THR A 366 17.43 7.21 7.04
C THR A 366 16.71 6.44 5.96
N GLY A 367 16.18 7.13 4.97
CA GLY A 367 15.54 6.52 3.82
C GLY A 367 16.52 5.74 2.94
N MET A 368 15.96 4.91 2.09
CA MET A 368 16.68 4.20 1.06
C MET A 368 16.71 5.03 -0.23
N TRP A 369 17.91 5.27 -0.75
CA TRP A 369 18.15 6.16 -1.87
C TRP A 369 18.65 5.41 -3.09
N SER A 370 18.31 5.89 -4.28
CA SER A 370 18.93 5.44 -5.53
C SER A 370 20.43 5.78 -5.53
N LYS A 371 21.28 4.78 -5.67
CA LYS A 371 22.74 5.01 -5.80
C LYS A 371 23.08 5.92 -6.98
N ARG A 372 22.34 5.78 -8.09
CA ARG A 372 22.51 6.64 -9.28
C ARG A 372 22.25 8.10 -8.95
N TYR A 373 21.25 8.36 -8.12
CA TYR A 373 20.94 9.71 -7.67
C TYR A 373 22.01 10.28 -6.77
N LEU A 374 22.43 9.54 -5.74
CA LEU A 374 23.48 9.98 -4.80
C LEU A 374 24.82 10.24 -5.47
N LYS A 375 25.17 9.48 -6.52
CA LYS A 375 26.38 9.75 -7.31
C LYS A 375 26.34 11.08 -8.06
N LYS A 376 25.15 11.52 -8.49
CA LYS A 376 24.96 12.81 -9.19
C LYS A 376 24.76 13.97 -8.23
N ASN A 377 24.29 13.69 -7.04
CA ASN A 377 23.95 14.64 -6.00
C ASN A 377 24.63 14.22 -4.70
N PRO A 378 25.95 14.39 -4.57
CA PRO A 378 26.68 13.98 -3.37
C PRO A 378 26.26 14.83 -2.17
N PHE A 379 26.39 14.25 -0.99
CA PHE A 379 26.21 14.97 0.26
C PHE A 379 27.25 16.09 0.39
N LYS A 380 26.87 17.20 1.01
CA LYS A 380 27.79 18.30 1.29
C LYS A 380 28.80 17.85 2.35
N GLU A 381 30.09 17.70 1.96
CA GLU A 381 31.11 17.08 2.82
C GLU A 381 31.50 17.91 4.06
N TYR A 382 31.24 19.20 4.03
CA TYR A 382 31.51 20.08 5.18
C TYR A 382 30.44 19.97 6.28
N LEU A 383 29.32 19.35 6.02
CA LEU A 383 28.24 19.25 7.00
C LEU A 383 28.51 18.13 8.00
N THR A 384 28.37 18.48 9.28
CA THR A 384 28.46 17.57 10.42
C THR A 384 27.09 17.15 10.94
N ARG A 385 26.01 17.85 10.54
CA ARG A 385 24.61 17.62 10.94
C ARG A 385 23.67 17.97 9.77
N TYR A 386 22.44 17.47 9.81
CA TYR A 386 21.37 17.76 8.83
C TYR A 386 21.74 17.47 7.36
N VAL A 387 22.70 16.58 7.16
CA VAL A 387 23.26 16.24 5.84
C VAL A 387 22.20 15.68 4.89
N ASP A 388 21.35 14.89 5.42
CA ASP A 388 20.19 14.24 4.85
C ASP A 388 19.04 15.23 4.54
N SER A 389 18.72 16.10 5.49
CA SER A 389 17.71 17.14 5.32
C SER A 389 18.07 18.09 4.17
N GLU A 390 19.33 18.41 4.02
CA GLU A 390 19.84 19.25 2.94
C GLU A 390 19.73 18.55 1.58
N LEU A 391 20.08 17.27 1.51
CA LEU A 391 19.90 16.47 0.29
C LEU A 391 18.43 16.41 -0.14
N MET A 392 17.56 16.23 0.82
CA MET A 392 16.11 16.21 0.57
C MET A 392 15.54 17.51 0.10
N LYS A 393 15.96 18.63 0.72
CA LYS A 393 15.57 19.96 0.26
C LYS A 393 15.96 20.12 -1.21
N SER A 394 17.22 19.80 -1.53
CA SER A 394 17.70 19.84 -2.91
C SER A 394 16.92 18.94 -3.87
N ALA A 395 16.51 17.75 -3.44
CA ALA A 395 15.70 16.85 -4.26
C ALA A 395 14.32 17.46 -4.55
N ARG A 396 13.65 17.98 -3.54
CA ARG A 396 12.33 18.64 -3.68
C ARG A 396 12.38 19.87 -4.58
N GLU A 397 13.40 20.69 -4.46
CA GLU A 397 13.60 21.88 -5.31
C GLU A 397 13.77 21.52 -6.80
N LYS A 398 14.33 20.33 -7.08
CA LYS A 398 14.47 19.79 -8.45
C LYS A 398 13.22 19.08 -8.96
N GLY A 399 12.17 18.98 -8.16
CA GLY A 399 10.96 18.23 -8.51
C GLY A 399 11.17 16.70 -8.52
N ASP A 400 12.22 16.22 -7.85
CA ASP A 400 12.46 14.79 -7.65
C ASP A 400 11.53 14.24 -6.56
N VAL A 401 11.08 13.01 -6.73
CA VAL A 401 10.09 12.39 -5.84
C VAL A 401 10.76 11.53 -4.78
N LEU A 402 10.44 11.84 -3.53
CA LEU A 402 10.73 11.00 -2.38
C LEU A 402 9.43 10.31 -1.95
N LEU A 403 9.40 9.00 -2.08
CA LEU A 403 8.28 8.22 -1.57
C LEU A 403 8.33 8.16 -0.04
N VAL A 404 7.17 8.08 0.58
CA VAL A 404 7.05 7.83 2.02
C VAL A 404 6.10 6.67 2.21
N THR A 405 6.57 5.60 2.82
CA THR A 405 5.71 4.52 3.30
C THR A 405 5.09 4.99 4.61
N ARG A 406 3.91 5.60 4.53
CA ARG A 406 3.11 5.95 5.70
C ARG A 406 2.77 4.64 6.42
N HIS A 407 2.75 4.58 7.71
CA HIS A 407 2.39 3.39 8.51
C HIS A 407 3.43 2.24 8.59
N ASN A 408 4.60 2.37 7.98
CA ASN A 408 5.71 1.50 8.33
C ASN A 408 6.60 2.22 9.35
N TYR A 409 6.55 1.75 10.57
CA TYR A 409 7.34 2.27 11.70
C TYR A 409 8.56 1.40 11.99
N GLY A 410 9.03 0.66 11.00
CA GLY A 410 10.08 -0.33 11.15
C GLY A 410 11.50 0.25 11.30
N TYR A 411 11.67 1.56 11.30
CA TYR A 411 12.92 2.20 11.69
C TYR A 411 12.81 2.72 13.14
N PHE A 412 13.66 2.23 14.02
CA PHE A 412 13.66 2.55 15.44
C PHE A 412 14.82 3.49 15.75
N TYR A 413 14.48 4.77 15.87
CA TYR A 413 15.42 5.83 16.18
C TYR A 413 15.61 5.96 17.67
N ARG A 414 16.86 5.86 18.13
CA ARG A 414 17.18 5.92 19.54
C ARG A 414 17.63 7.31 19.97
N SER A 415 16.97 7.86 20.99
CA SER A 415 17.36 9.11 21.63
C SER A 415 18.10 8.83 22.93
N HIS A 416 19.34 9.31 23.06
CA HIS A 416 20.18 9.13 24.25
C HIS A 416 21.22 10.27 24.39
N PRO A 417 21.84 10.45 25.59
CA PRO A 417 22.72 11.60 25.88
C PRO A 417 23.97 11.74 24.99
N GLY A 418 24.49 10.68 24.40
CA GLY A 418 25.67 10.70 23.53
C GLY A 418 25.40 10.93 22.05
N GLN A 419 24.18 11.29 21.66
CA GLN A 419 23.73 11.40 20.30
C GLN A 419 24.32 12.59 19.54
N VAL A 420 24.74 12.39 18.29
CA VAL A 420 25.30 13.45 17.43
C VAL A 420 24.23 14.38 16.89
N SER A 421 23.04 13.88 16.59
CA SER A 421 21.89 14.67 16.18
C SER A 421 21.37 15.44 17.40
N GLY A 422 21.50 16.73 17.43
CA GLY A 422 21.26 17.64 18.57
C GLY A 422 19.84 17.69 19.18
N TYR A 423 19.14 16.57 19.24
CA TYR A 423 17.99 16.45 20.12
C TYR A 423 18.51 16.42 21.56
N LYS A 424 18.52 17.57 22.22
CA LYS A 424 18.65 17.59 23.67
C LYS A 424 17.56 16.69 24.24
N THR A 425 17.96 15.73 25.05
CA THR A 425 17.05 14.98 25.90
C THR A 425 16.01 15.93 26.46
N LEU A 426 14.76 15.74 26.15
CA LEU A 426 13.65 16.39 26.81
C LEU A 426 13.60 15.89 28.27
N GLY A 427 14.49 16.43 29.10
CA GLY A 427 14.37 16.43 30.54
C GLY A 427 13.38 17.53 30.89
N GLY A 428 12.15 17.15 31.13
CA GLY A 428 11.14 17.96 31.82
C GLY A 428 10.89 19.33 31.21
N ALA A 429 10.05 19.37 30.25
CA ALA A 429 9.04 20.39 29.92
C ALA A 429 8.49 20.02 28.54
N HIS A 430 7.18 19.96 28.39
CA HIS A 430 6.51 19.98 27.10
C HIS A 430 6.93 21.25 26.37
N ALA A 431 8.06 21.23 25.66
CA ALA A 431 8.32 22.18 24.62
C ALA A 431 7.34 21.80 23.51
N THR A 432 6.26 22.54 23.39
CA THR A 432 5.49 22.65 22.17
C THR A 432 6.51 22.80 21.03
N LEU A 433 6.64 21.78 20.20
CA LEU A 433 7.46 21.80 19.01
C LEU A 433 6.86 22.85 18.08
N ASN A 434 7.32 24.08 18.19
CA ASN A 434 7.18 25.06 17.14
C ASN A 434 7.81 24.47 15.89
N ASP A 435 7.14 24.63 14.78
CA ASP A 435 7.36 24.01 13.47
C ASP A 435 8.84 23.59 13.26
N PRO A 436 9.13 22.27 13.06
CA PRO A 436 10.48 21.79 12.81
C PRO A 436 11.15 22.47 11.62
N LYS A 437 10.38 23.03 10.68
CA LYS A 437 10.86 23.78 9.52
C LYS A 437 11.54 25.09 9.93
N GLU A 438 11.00 25.80 10.90
CA GLU A 438 11.57 27.09 11.34
C GLU A 438 12.87 26.91 12.10
N GLN A 439 12.99 25.87 12.92
CA GLN A 439 14.23 25.53 13.60
C GLN A 439 15.32 24.99 12.67
N ILE A 440 14.95 24.22 11.66
CA ILE A 440 15.87 23.72 10.62
C ILE A 440 16.40 24.91 9.81
N ASN A 441 15.54 25.80 9.35
CA ASN A 441 15.95 26.97 8.56
C ASN A 441 16.87 27.92 9.36
N LYS A 442 16.55 28.20 10.61
CA LYS A 442 17.37 29.07 11.48
C LYS A 442 18.77 28.48 11.72
N ARG A 443 18.89 27.15 11.85
CA ARG A 443 20.20 26.49 12.08
C ARG A 443 21.01 26.29 10.80
N ILE A 444 20.35 26.14 9.64
CA ILE A 444 21.04 26.17 8.34
C ILE A 444 21.67 27.52 8.11
N GLU A 445 20.98 28.62 8.46
CA GLU A 445 21.51 29.98 8.37
C GLU A 445 22.69 30.24 9.35
N GLU A 446 22.63 29.69 10.57
CA GLU A 446 23.69 29.78 11.56
C GLU A 446 24.96 29.00 11.15
N THR A 447 24.77 27.85 10.46
CA THR A 447 25.90 27.00 10.02
C THR A 447 26.55 27.52 8.72
N ALA A 448 25.80 28.28 7.91
CA ALA A 448 26.32 28.92 6.69
C ALA A 448 27.13 30.21 6.98
N LYS A 449 27.13 30.67 8.23
CA LYS A 449 27.88 31.88 8.68
C LYS A 449 29.17 31.56 9.43
N CYS A 450 29.47 30.29 9.64
CA CYS A 450 30.77 29.78 10.08
C CYS A 450 31.41 29.02 8.91
#